data_66d9c76f2cebade8eb561f6927bd0070
#
_entry.id   66d9c76f2cebade8eb561f6927bd0070
#
_cell.length_a   1.000
_cell.length_b   1.000
_cell.length_c   1.000
_cell.angle_alpha   90.00
_cell.angle_beta   90.00
_cell.angle_gamma   90.00
#
_symmetry.space_group_name_H-M   'P 1'
#
loop_
_entity.id
_entity.type
_entity.pdbx_description
1 polymer ?
#
loop_
_entity_poly.entity_id
_entity_poly.type
_entity_poly.pdbx_seq_one_letter_code
_entity_poly.pdbx_strand_id
1 'polypeptide(L)'
;MARILFIDDDQLTLDLFGQILEGAGHEVIMARDGVAGIALYRKHPTDLIITDIKMPVKDGMHVINELMRDFPDAKIIAISGSDREPRREFFFDVSRILGVKRTFHKPIDPEELLRAIRELAPD
;
A
#
# COMPACT_ATOMS: atom_id res chain seq x y z
N MET A 1 -3.91 -7.98 15.24
CA MET A 1 -4.67 -8.02 13.97
C MET A 1 -4.89 -6.60 13.44
N ALA A 2 -4.56 -6.36 12.19
CA ALA A 2 -4.76 -5.06 11.57
C ALA A 2 -5.81 -5.16 10.47
N ARG A 3 -6.50 -4.05 10.22
CA ARG A 3 -7.36 -3.90 9.06
C ARG A 3 -6.56 -3.16 8.00
N ILE A 4 -6.44 -3.74 6.81
CA ILE A 4 -5.53 -3.29 5.76
C ILE A 4 -6.29 -3.05 4.46
N LEU A 5 -6.10 -1.88 3.86
CA LEU A 5 -6.55 -1.60 2.51
C LEU A 5 -5.39 -1.87 1.56
N PHE A 6 -5.57 -2.77 0.61
CA PHE A 6 -4.55 -3.14 -0.36
C PHE A 6 -4.97 -2.67 -1.76
N ILE A 7 -4.20 -1.77 -2.34
CA ILE A 7 -4.51 -1.17 -3.65
C ILE A 7 -3.45 -1.62 -4.65
N ASP A 8 -3.85 -2.38 -5.67
CA ASP A 8 -2.96 -2.86 -6.71
C ASP A 8 -3.80 -3.24 -7.93
N ASP A 9 -3.35 -2.88 -9.12
CA ASP A 9 -4.08 -3.23 -10.34
C ASP A 9 -3.86 -4.67 -10.78
N ASP A 10 -2.87 -5.36 -10.19
CA ASP A 10 -2.58 -6.75 -10.49
C ASP A 10 -3.38 -7.69 -9.59
N GLN A 11 -4.38 -8.35 -10.17
CA GLN A 11 -5.25 -9.25 -9.41
C GLN A 11 -4.49 -10.41 -8.78
N LEU A 12 -3.44 -10.90 -9.44
CA LEU A 12 -2.63 -11.99 -8.86
C LEU A 12 -1.94 -11.55 -7.58
N THR A 13 -1.40 -10.33 -7.56
CA THR A 13 -0.78 -9.77 -6.36
C THR A 13 -1.80 -9.62 -5.24
N LEU A 14 -2.98 -9.09 -5.54
CA LEU A 14 -4.05 -8.95 -4.55
C LEU A 14 -4.45 -10.30 -3.97
N ASP A 15 -4.66 -11.31 -4.84
CA ASP A 15 -5.07 -12.63 -4.39
C ASP A 15 -4.01 -13.29 -3.52
N LEU A 16 -2.75 -13.25 -3.96
CA LEU A 16 -1.65 -13.88 -3.25
C LEU A 16 -1.42 -13.23 -1.89
N PHE A 17 -1.22 -11.93 -1.88
CA PHE A 17 -0.92 -11.23 -0.63
C PHE A 17 -2.14 -11.11 0.26
N GLY A 18 -3.35 -11.04 -0.32
CA GLY A 18 -4.57 -11.12 0.45
C GLY A 18 -4.63 -12.38 1.28
N GLN A 19 -4.33 -13.53 0.68
CA GLN A 19 -4.30 -14.81 1.40
C GLN A 19 -3.22 -14.84 2.48
N ILE A 20 -2.04 -14.31 2.17
CA ILE A 20 -0.93 -14.29 3.14
C ILE A 20 -1.30 -13.43 4.35
N LEU A 21 -1.85 -12.26 4.11
CA LEU A 21 -2.22 -11.34 5.19
C LEU A 21 -3.38 -11.86 6.02
N GLU A 22 -4.40 -12.43 5.38
CA GLU A 22 -5.52 -13.04 6.08
C GLU A 22 -5.07 -14.25 6.88
N GLY A 23 -4.16 -15.05 6.33
CA GLY A 23 -3.59 -16.19 7.04
C GLY A 23 -2.80 -15.77 8.28
N ALA A 24 -2.29 -14.56 8.32
CA ALA A 24 -1.59 -14.01 9.48
C ALA A 24 -2.55 -13.32 10.47
N GLY A 25 -3.85 -13.37 10.22
CA GLY A 25 -4.86 -12.83 11.13
C GLY A 25 -5.31 -11.40 10.83
N HIS A 26 -4.93 -10.84 9.70
CA HIS A 26 -5.34 -9.49 9.31
C HIS A 26 -6.62 -9.51 8.48
N GLU A 27 -7.38 -8.43 8.54
CA GLU A 27 -8.53 -8.22 7.67
C GLU A 27 -8.07 -7.39 6.47
N VAL A 28 -8.38 -7.85 5.26
CA VAL A 28 -7.91 -7.18 4.03
C VAL A 28 -9.08 -6.73 3.19
N ILE A 29 -9.05 -5.45 2.82
CA ILE A 29 -9.98 -4.86 1.86
C ILE A 29 -9.17 -4.54 0.62
N MET A 30 -9.67 -4.94 -0.54
CA MET A 30 -8.91 -4.82 -1.79
C MET A 30 -9.51 -3.79 -2.73
N ALA A 31 -8.65 -3.07 -3.45
CA ALA A 31 -9.04 -2.17 -4.52
C ALA A 31 -8.07 -2.34 -5.69
N ARG A 32 -8.59 -2.26 -6.91
CA ARG A 32 -7.79 -2.46 -8.11
C ARG A 32 -7.29 -1.17 -8.74
N ASP A 33 -7.72 -0.04 -8.22
CA ASP A 33 -7.23 1.27 -8.68
C ASP A 33 -7.32 2.29 -7.55
N GLY A 34 -6.69 3.44 -7.79
CA GLY A 34 -6.59 4.48 -6.78
C GLY A 34 -7.92 5.14 -6.45
N VAL A 35 -8.80 5.28 -7.44
CA VAL A 35 -10.11 5.91 -7.21
C VAL A 35 -10.94 5.05 -6.26
N ALA A 36 -11.01 3.75 -6.53
CA ALA A 36 -11.72 2.81 -5.67
C ALA A 36 -11.09 2.75 -4.28
N GLY A 37 -9.75 2.74 -4.22
CA GLY A 37 -9.03 2.67 -2.94
C GLY A 37 -9.31 3.87 -2.06
N ILE A 38 -9.23 5.06 -2.60
CA ILE A 38 -9.51 6.29 -1.84
C ILE A 38 -10.95 6.32 -1.35
N ALA A 39 -11.91 5.94 -2.22
CA ALA A 39 -13.32 5.90 -1.84
C ALA A 39 -13.56 4.92 -0.68
N LEU A 40 -12.94 3.75 -0.73
CA LEU A 40 -13.05 2.77 0.34
C LEU A 40 -12.47 3.29 1.65
N TYR A 41 -11.31 3.93 1.60
CA TYR A 41 -10.68 4.47 2.79
C TYR A 41 -11.51 5.58 3.44
N ARG A 42 -12.08 6.48 2.62
CA ARG A 42 -12.94 7.56 3.13
C ARG A 42 -14.18 7.01 3.81
N LYS A 43 -14.73 5.93 3.28
CA LYS A 43 -15.93 5.30 3.84
C LYS A 43 -15.62 4.51 5.10
N HIS A 44 -14.53 3.74 5.07
CA HIS A 44 -14.12 2.88 6.18
C HIS A 44 -12.61 2.95 6.34
N PRO A 45 -12.08 3.92 7.10
CA PRO A 45 -10.65 4.02 7.32
C PRO A 45 -10.07 2.74 7.92
N THR A 46 -8.92 2.33 7.40
CA THR A 46 -8.22 1.14 7.87
C THR A 46 -6.99 1.52 8.68
N ASP A 47 -6.39 0.54 9.37
CA ASP A 47 -5.19 0.77 10.17
C ASP A 47 -3.97 1.03 9.29
N LEU A 48 -3.92 0.38 8.12
CA LEU A 48 -2.82 0.51 7.18
C LEU A 48 -3.36 0.57 5.75
N ILE A 49 -2.59 1.22 4.87
CA ILE A 49 -2.84 1.24 3.44
C ILE A 49 -1.58 0.72 2.76
N ILE A 50 -1.72 -0.29 1.90
CA ILE A 50 -0.64 -0.76 1.04
C ILE A 50 -1.05 -0.40 -0.38
N THR A 51 -0.23 0.37 -1.09
CA THR A 51 -0.57 0.78 -2.44
C THR A 51 0.60 0.61 -3.39
N ASP A 52 0.31 0.07 -4.58
CA ASP A 52 1.25 0.11 -5.70
C ASP A 52 1.41 1.57 -6.13
N ILE A 53 2.63 1.96 -6.42
CA ILE A 53 2.94 3.32 -6.86
C ILE A 53 2.51 3.52 -8.32
N LYS A 54 2.60 2.49 -9.13
CA LYS A 54 2.37 2.58 -10.57
C LYS A 54 1.09 1.87 -10.98
N MET A 55 0.06 2.63 -11.29
CA MET A 55 -1.23 2.10 -11.71
C MET A 55 -1.78 2.94 -12.86
N PRO A 56 -2.56 2.33 -13.79
CA PRO A 56 -2.98 3.00 -15.02
C PRO A 56 -4.04 4.08 -14.85
N VAL A 57 -4.96 3.94 -13.90
CA VAL A 57 -6.10 4.87 -13.78
C VAL A 57 -5.74 6.09 -12.94
N LYS A 58 -5.31 5.85 -11.72
CA LYS A 58 -4.81 6.90 -10.84
C LYS A 58 -3.59 6.32 -10.14
N ASP A 59 -2.42 6.85 -10.44
CA ASP A 59 -1.20 6.24 -9.93
C ASP A 59 -1.05 6.42 -8.42
N GLY A 60 -0.20 5.57 -7.83
CA GLY A 60 -0.02 5.54 -6.39
C GLY A 60 0.54 6.83 -5.81
N MET A 61 1.25 7.62 -6.61
CA MET A 61 1.75 8.91 -6.13
C MET A 61 0.60 9.89 -5.88
N HIS A 62 -0.37 9.94 -6.78
CA HIS A 62 -1.58 10.73 -6.58
C HIS A 62 -2.39 10.22 -5.40
N VAL A 63 -2.49 8.90 -5.26
CA VAL A 63 -3.20 8.26 -4.13
C VAL A 63 -2.55 8.67 -2.82
N ILE A 64 -1.23 8.53 -2.73
CA ILE A 64 -0.47 8.88 -1.52
C ILE A 64 -0.65 10.35 -1.18
N ASN A 65 -0.50 11.23 -2.17
CA ASN A 65 -0.64 12.67 -1.96
C ASN A 65 -2.03 13.03 -1.45
N GLU A 66 -3.06 12.50 -2.07
CA GLU A 66 -4.44 12.79 -1.68
C GLU A 66 -4.75 12.26 -0.28
N LEU A 67 -4.35 11.03 0.01
CA LEU A 67 -4.59 10.43 1.32
C LEU A 67 -3.84 11.17 2.44
N MET A 68 -2.57 11.52 2.21
CA MET A 68 -1.79 12.22 3.23
C MET A 68 -2.27 13.65 3.43
N ARG A 69 -2.76 14.31 2.38
CA ARG A 69 -3.34 15.65 2.48
C ARG A 69 -4.61 15.62 3.34
N ASP A 70 -5.50 14.66 3.08
CA ASP A 70 -6.80 14.59 3.75
C ASP A 70 -6.77 13.79 5.06
N PHE A 71 -5.83 12.86 5.20
CA PHE A 71 -5.68 12.02 6.38
C PHE A 71 -4.21 11.97 6.80
N PRO A 72 -3.72 13.02 7.47
CA PRO A 72 -2.28 13.12 7.80
C PRO A 72 -1.76 11.99 8.69
N ASP A 73 -2.64 11.32 9.43
CA ASP A 73 -2.26 10.22 10.31
C ASP A 73 -2.34 8.84 9.65
N ALA A 74 -2.73 8.78 8.38
CA ALA A 74 -2.79 7.52 7.66
C ALA A 74 -1.41 6.89 7.55
N LYS A 75 -1.35 5.57 7.73
CA LYS A 75 -0.10 4.81 7.62
C LYS A 75 -0.07 4.10 6.29
N ILE A 76 0.87 4.47 5.44
CA ILE A 76 0.94 3.99 4.06
C ILE A 76 2.25 3.25 3.83
N ILE A 77 2.14 2.08 3.20
CA ILE A 77 3.25 1.31 2.66
C ILE A 77 3.15 1.40 1.14
N ALA A 78 4.23 1.82 0.48
CA ALA A 78 4.29 1.94 -0.97
C ALA A 78 5.03 0.76 -1.58
N ILE A 79 4.52 0.25 -2.71
CA ILE A 79 5.11 -0.86 -3.42
C ILE A 79 5.39 -0.43 -4.87
N SER A 80 6.56 -0.78 -5.40
CA SER A 80 6.91 -0.51 -6.79
C SER A 80 7.20 -1.80 -7.53
N GLY A 81 6.58 -1.96 -8.69
CA GLY A 81 6.88 -3.06 -9.60
C GLY A 81 7.87 -2.67 -10.69
N SER A 82 8.44 -1.46 -10.63
CA SER A 82 9.37 -1.01 -11.64
C SER A 82 10.73 -1.71 -11.51
N ASP A 83 11.20 -2.30 -12.61
CA ASP A 83 12.51 -2.95 -12.66
C ASP A 83 13.62 -1.95 -12.97
N ARG A 84 13.28 -0.73 -13.33
CA ARG A 84 14.25 0.29 -13.73
C ARG A 84 14.70 1.09 -12.53
N GLU A 85 15.91 0.86 -12.11
CA GLU A 85 16.54 1.43 -10.94
C GLU A 85 16.32 2.95 -10.73
N PRO A 86 16.67 3.83 -11.68
CA PRO A 86 16.54 5.26 -11.42
C PRO A 86 15.10 5.69 -11.15
N ARG A 87 14.14 5.10 -11.89
CA ARG A 87 12.73 5.43 -11.73
C ARG A 87 12.19 4.93 -10.39
N ARG A 88 12.60 3.72 -9.98
CA ARG A 88 12.19 3.15 -8.70
C ARG A 88 12.69 3.99 -7.54
N GLU A 89 13.95 4.39 -7.57
CA GLU A 89 14.52 5.23 -6.52
C GLU A 89 13.81 6.58 -6.42
N PHE A 90 13.51 7.18 -7.57
CA PHE A 90 12.79 8.45 -7.61
C PHE A 90 11.41 8.29 -6.94
N PHE A 91 10.66 7.27 -7.29
CA PHE A 91 9.34 7.05 -6.72
C PHE A 91 9.41 6.81 -5.22
N PHE A 92 10.41 6.05 -4.75
CA PHE A 92 10.56 5.80 -3.32
C PHE A 92 10.94 7.08 -2.56
N ASP A 93 11.83 7.88 -3.11
CA ASP A 93 12.21 9.13 -2.49
C ASP A 93 11.03 10.09 -2.36
N VAL A 94 10.25 10.25 -3.42
CA VAL A 94 9.06 11.10 -3.39
C VAL A 94 8.03 10.56 -2.40
N SER A 95 7.83 9.24 -2.36
CA SER A 95 6.91 8.61 -1.42
C SER A 95 7.29 8.91 0.03
N ARG A 96 8.59 8.83 0.36
CA ARG A 96 9.04 9.14 1.71
C ARG A 96 8.82 10.61 2.06
N ILE A 97 9.08 11.52 1.12
CA ILE A 97 8.82 12.95 1.31
C ILE A 97 7.34 13.19 1.59
N LEU A 98 6.45 12.44 0.93
CA LEU A 98 5.02 12.55 1.14
C LEU A 98 4.52 11.91 2.45
N GLY A 99 5.38 11.17 3.14
CA GLY A 99 5.03 10.62 4.46
C GLY A 99 4.77 9.13 4.52
N VAL A 100 5.17 8.38 3.48
CA VAL A 100 5.05 6.93 3.47
C VAL A 100 5.96 6.32 4.53
N LYS A 101 5.46 5.32 5.26
CA LYS A 101 6.18 4.72 6.38
C LYS A 101 7.21 3.67 5.96
N ARG A 102 6.91 2.90 4.91
CA ARG A 102 7.80 1.85 4.39
C ARG A 102 7.64 1.77 2.88
N THR A 103 8.69 1.33 2.21
CA THR A 103 8.66 1.09 0.76
C THR A 103 9.20 -0.30 0.46
N PHE A 104 8.57 -0.97 -0.50
CA PHE A 104 8.99 -2.29 -0.97
C PHE A 104 8.99 -2.31 -2.49
N HIS A 105 9.85 -3.12 -3.10
CA HIS A 105 9.76 -3.38 -4.54
C HIS A 105 9.38 -4.83 -4.77
N LYS A 106 8.73 -5.08 -5.89
CA LYS A 106 8.35 -6.44 -6.29
C LYS A 106 9.59 -7.19 -6.81
N PRO A 107 9.72 -8.48 -6.52
CA PRO A 107 8.82 -9.31 -5.73
C PRO A 107 8.95 -8.99 -4.24
N ILE A 108 7.81 -8.92 -3.56
CA ILE A 108 7.76 -8.59 -2.13
C ILE A 108 8.06 -9.84 -1.31
N ASP A 109 8.96 -9.70 -0.33
CA ASP A 109 9.19 -10.78 0.63
C ASP A 109 8.04 -10.74 1.66
N PRO A 110 7.21 -11.81 1.73
CA PRO A 110 6.08 -11.83 2.65
C PRO A 110 6.47 -11.65 4.12
N GLU A 111 7.60 -12.20 4.53
CA GLU A 111 8.06 -12.08 5.91
C GLU A 111 8.39 -10.63 6.26
N GLU A 112 9.06 -9.93 5.36
CA GLU A 112 9.40 -8.52 5.57
C GLU A 112 8.14 -7.67 5.61
N LEU A 113 7.17 -7.94 4.75
CA LEU A 113 5.91 -7.21 4.73
C LEU A 113 5.14 -7.42 6.03
N LEU A 114 5.03 -8.66 6.48
CA LEU A 114 4.35 -8.98 7.74
C LEU A 114 5.01 -8.31 8.93
N ARG A 115 6.35 -8.25 8.93
CA ARG A 115 7.10 -7.57 9.99
C ARG A 115 6.78 -6.07 10.01
N ALA A 116 6.78 -5.43 8.85
CA ALA A 116 6.46 -4.01 8.74
C ALA A 116 5.05 -3.72 9.24
N ILE A 117 4.10 -4.58 8.90
CA ILE A 117 2.72 -4.44 9.37
C ILE A 117 2.65 -4.52 10.89
N ARG A 118 3.33 -5.48 11.48
CA ARG A 118 3.36 -5.60 12.95
C ARG A 118 3.96 -4.39 13.64
N GLU A 119 4.99 -3.80 13.03
CA GLU A 119 5.64 -2.61 13.58
C GLU A 119 4.77 -1.37 13.46
N LEU A 120 4.06 -1.21 12.35
CA LEU A 120 3.26 -0.03 12.08
C LEU A 120 1.87 -0.09 12.72
N ALA A 121 1.30 -1.27 12.87
CA ALA A 121 -0.03 -1.46 13.45
C ALA A 121 0.01 -2.60 14.47
N PRO A 122 0.68 -2.41 15.60
CA PRO A 122 0.71 -3.43 16.66
C PRO A 122 -0.68 -3.56 17.28
N ASP A 123 -0.98 -4.75 17.75
CA ASP A 123 -2.26 -5.03 18.42
C ASP A 123 -2.39 -4.35 19.76
#